data_fb8b35c4ed3c1754aea8740a0f7a021e
#
_entry.id   fb8b35c4ed3c1754aea8740a0f7a021e
#
_cell.length_a   1.000
_cell.length_b   1.000
_cell.length_c   1.000
_cell.angle_alpha   90.00
_cell.angle_beta   90.00
_cell.angle_gamma   90.00
#
_symmetry.space_group_name_H-M   'P 1'
#
loop_
_entity.id
_entity.type
_entity.pdbx_description
1 polymer ?
#
loop_
_entity_poly.entity_id
_entity_poly.type
_entity_poly.pdbx_seq_one_letter_code
_entity_poly.pdbx_strand_id
1 'polypeptide(L)'
;MTRVVPQSGSANLVRNKAIGPRGSDPLSRLLAHLIVRGGRTTEIERATSRPWASALFEGRRHIVRLRLHGPNAAERAAAYHEGIESAEFALPGHFVADIQVDASGQDQYGPWVEISALTIADW
;
A
#
# COMPACT_ATOMS: atom_id res chain seq x y z
N MET A 1 -5.78 -15.95 22.85
CA MET A 1 -6.30 -15.11 22.73
C MET A 1 -6.05 -14.61 22.53
N THR A 2 -5.64 -14.85 22.42
CA THR A 2 -6.09 -13.95 22.10
C THR A 2 -5.66 -13.39 21.79
N ARG A 3 -5.35 -13.64 21.78
CA ARG A 3 -5.61 -12.76 21.39
C ARG A 3 -5.57 -11.92 21.21
N VAL A 4 -5.30 -12.55 21.35
CA VAL A 4 -5.93 -11.47 21.10
C VAL A 4 -5.77 -10.81 20.75
N VAL A 5 -5.47 -11.18 20.83
CA VAL A 5 -5.95 -10.25 20.58
C VAL A 5 -5.65 -9.57 20.19
N PRO A 6 -5.42 -9.86 20.37
CA PRO A 6 -5.77 -9.02 20.13
C PRO A 6 -5.55 -8.40 19.59
N GLN A 7 -5.22 -8.74 19.64
CA GLN A 7 -5.72 -7.96 19.28
C GLN A 7 -5.65 -7.28 18.81
N SER A 8 -5.17 -8.03 19.09
CA SER A 8 -5.70 -7.31 18.84
C SER A 8 -5.95 -7.01 18.42
N GLY A 9 -5.78 -7.48 18.61
CA GLY A 9 -6.50 -7.01 18.49
C GLY A 9 -6.88 -7.05 17.98
N SER A 10 -6.90 -7.50 18.20
CA SER A 10 -7.83 -7.31 17.98
C SER A 10 -8.26 -7.39 17.53
N ALA A 11 -8.07 -7.67 17.94
CA ALA A 11 -8.96 -7.60 17.75
C ALA A 11 -9.36 -7.82 17.20
N ASN A 12 -9.33 -8.35 17.16
CA ASN A 12 -10.22 -8.30 16.85
C ASN A 12 -10.65 -8.60 16.32
N LEU A 13 -10.53 -9.02 16.34
CA LEU A 13 -11.50 -9.17 16.02
C LEU A 13 -12.14 -9.20 15.72
N VAL A 14 -12.03 -9.52 15.80
CA VAL A 14 -12.96 -9.36 15.64
C VAL A 14 -13.31 -9.19 15.23
N ARG A 15 -13.42 -9.36 15.16
CA ARG A 15 -13.99 -9.11 14.85
C ARG A 15 -14.10 -8.91 14.25
N ASN A 16 -13.93 -9.33 14.05
CA ASN A 16 -14.23 -9.13 13.50
C ASN A 16 -14.61 -9.38 12.85
N LYS A 17 -14.95 -9.42 12.49
CA LYS A 17 -15.22 -9.79 11.89
C LYS A 17 -15.27 -10.09 10.92
N ALA A 18 -15.80 -10.34 11.06
CA ALA A 18 -15.76 -10.82 9.87
C ALA A 18 -15.29 -10.36 8.89
N ILE A 19 -14.92 -10.69 8.88
CA ILE A 19 -14.23 -10.30 7.93
C ILE A 19 -14.12 -11.08 6.73
N GLY A 20 -13.95 -12.23 6.60
CA GLY A 20 -13.92 -13.00 5.39
C GLY A 20 -13.14 -12.35 4.28
N PRO A 21 -13.40 -12.73 3.02
CA PRO A 21 -12.60 -12.22 1.90
C PRO A 21 -12.66 -10.71 1.78
N ARG A 22 -13.78 -10.17 2.14
CA ARG A 22 -13.92 -8.77 2.06
C ARG A 22 -13.12 -8.04 3.09
N GLY A 23 -12.81 -8.73 4.19
CA GLY A 23 -11.98 -8.18 5.22
C GLY A 23 -10.51 -8.23 4.89
N SER A 24 -10.13 -8.81 3.76
CA SER A 24 -8.73 -8.84 3.36
C SER A 24 -8.18 -7.43 3.27
N ASP A 25 -7.01 -7.24 3.87
CA ASP A 25 -6.34 -5.97 3.81
C ASP A 25 -5.83 -5.76 2.39
N PRO A 26 -6.22 -4.68 1.72
CA PRO A 26 -5.75 -4.43 0.37
C PRO A 26 -4.26 -4.10 0.32
N LEU A 27 -3.62 -3.85 1.47
CA LEU A 27 -2.23 -3.43 1.49
C LEU A 27 -1.31 -4.44 0.82
N SER A 28 -1.44 -5.73 1.13
CA SER A 28 -0.51 -6.70 0.57
C SER A 28 -0.61 -6.78 -0.95
N ARG A 29 -1.81 -6.65 -1.51
CA ARG A 29 -1.97 -6.61 -2.96
C ARG A 29 -1.42 -5.33 -3.55
N LEU A 30 -1.64 -4.22 -2.88
CA LEU A 30 -1.08 -2.94 -3.31
C LEU A 30 0.44 -3.01 -3.35
N LEU A 31 1.05 -3.55 -2.29
CA LEU A 31 2.51 -3.68 -2.23
C LEU A 31 3.03 -4.55 -3.38
N ALA A 32 2.34 -5.65 -3.67
CA ALA A 32 2.75 -6.51 -4.77
C ALA A 32 2.74 -5.76 -6.10
N HIS A 33 1.72 -4.96 -6.35
CA HIS A 33 1.65 -4.15 -7.55
C HIS A 33 2.79 -3.14 -7.62
N LEU A 34 3.11 -2.51 -6.49
CA LEU A 34 4.18 -1.52 -6.46
C LEU A 34 5.52 -2.17 -6.73
N ILE A 35 5.76 -3.37 -6.19
CA ILE A 35 7.01 -4.10 -6.45
C ILE A 35 7.12 -4.45 -7.93
N VAL A 36 6.05 -4.92 -8.55
CA VAL A 36 6.07 -5.25 -9.97
C VAL A 36 6.43 -4.00 -10.79
N ARG A 37 5.87 -2.86 -10.41
CA ARG A 37 6.13 -1.63 -11.14
C ARG A 37 7.58 -1.20 -11.04
N GLY A 38 8.21 -1.38 -9.88
CA GLY A 38 9.61 -0.99 -9.68
C GLY A 38 10.62 -2.03 -10.12
N GLY A 39 10.19 -3.27 -10.27
CA GLY A 39 11.09 -4.37 -10.64
C GLY A 39 11.42 -5.24 -9.45
N ARG A 40 12.01 -6.41 -9.77
CA ARG A 40 12.23 -7.47 -8.79
C ARG A 40 13.11 -7.06 -7.61
N THR A 41 13.96 -6.07 -7.79
CA THR A 41 14.88 -5.63 -6.74
C THR A 41 14.34 -4.43 -5.96
N THR A 42 13.02 -4.25 -5.98
CA THR A 42 12.35 -3.22 -5.18
C THR A 42 12.05 -3.79 -3.81
N GLU A 43 12.41 -3.04 -2.79
CA GLU A 43 12.22 -3.44 -1.40
C GLU A 43 11.18 -2.54 -0.75
N ILE A 44 10.27 -3.13 0.02
CA ILE A 44 9.34 -2.35 0.85
C ILE A 44 10.09 -2.03 2.13
N GLU A 45 10.49 -0.76 2.27
CA GLU A 45 11.24 -0.34 3.44
C GLU A 45 10.31 -0.07 4.62
N ARG A 46 9.14 0.44 4.34
CA ARG A 46 8.14 0.73 5.36
C ARG A 46 6.78 0.81 4.71
N ALA A 47 5.77 0.31 5.40
CA ALA A 47 4.40 0.42 4.92
C ALA A 47 3.48 0.51 6.12
N THR A 48 2.57 1.50 6.09
CA THR A 48 1.58 1.67 7.14
C THR A 48 0.23 1.87 6.52
N SER A 49 -0.81 1.51 7.25
CA SER A 49 -2.20 1.71 6.85
C SER A 49 -2.99 2.17 8.05
N ARG A 50 -3.93 3.05 7.81
CA ARG A 50 -4.85 3.47 8.86
C ARG A 50 -6.25 3.58 8.29
N PRO A 51 -7.27 3.38 9.12
CA PRO A 51 -8.65 3.51 8.65
C PRO A 51 -8.93 4.93 8.15
N TRP A 52 -9.80 4.99 7.17
CA TRP A 52 -10.26 6.25 6.61
C TRP A 52 -11.77 6.12 6.33
N ALA A 53 -12.52 7.16 6.58
CA ALA A 53 -13.94 7.12 6.32
C ALA A 53 -14.46 8.51 5.98
N SER A 54 -15.49 8.53 5.17
CA SER A 54 -16.25 9.74 4.88
C SER A 54 -17.72 9.40 5.12
N ALA A 55 -18.62 10.34 4.78
CA ALA A 55 -20.03 10.10 4.96
C ALA A 55 -20.54 8.90 4.15
N LEU A 56 -19.92 8.64 3.00
CA LEU A 56 -20.43 7.64 2.06
C LEU A 56 -19.50 6.44 1.87
N PHE A 57 -18.25 6.55 2.26
CA PHE A 57 -17.26 5.53 1.94
C PHE A 57 -16.40 5.18 3.13
N GLU A 58 -15.93 3.95 3.13
CA GLU A 58 -14.91 3.48 4.07
C GLU A 58 -13.73 2.96 3.31
N GLY A 59 -12.55 3.17 3.86
CA GLY A 59 -11.35 2.71 3.21
C GLY A 59 -10.16 2.80 4.13
N ARG A 60 -8.98 2.82 3.52
CA ARG A 60 -7.72 2.91 4.26
C ARG A 60 -6.76 3.84 3.54
N ARG A 61 -6.03 4.60 4.34
CA ARG A 61 -4.95 5.43 3.83
C ARG A 61 -3.64 4.69 4.07
N HIS A 62 -2.88 4.49 3.00
CA HIS A 62 -1.61 3.76 3.05
C HIS A 62 -0.46 4.71 2.77
N ILE A 63 0.65 4.51 3.49
CA ILE A 63 1.89 5.22 3.20
C ILE A 63 2.97 4.16 3.06
N VAL A 64 3.66 4.16 1.93
CA VAL A 64 4.63 3.13 1.58
C VAL A 64 5.94 3.80 1.20
N ARG A 65 7.04 3.32 1.76
CA ARG A 65 8.36 3.76 1.34
C ARG A 65 9.09 2.60 0.68
N LEU A 66 9.51 2.83 -0.55
CA LEU A 66 10.19 1.84 -1.37
C LEU A 66 11.65 2.20 -1.50
N ARG A 67 12.49 1.18 -1.50
CA ARG A 67 13.91 1.32 -1.79
C ARG A 67 14.21 0.49 -3.03
N LEU A 68 14.89 1.09 -4.01
CA LEU A 68 15.19 0.37 -5.24
C LEU A 68 16.66 0.04 -5.30
N HIS A 69 16.95 -1.19 -5.70
CA HIS A 69 18.30 -1.71 -5.77
C HIS A 69 18.61 -2.20 -7.18
N GLY A 70 19.88 -2.43 -7.45
CA GLY A 70 20.30 -3.07 -8.68
C GLY A 70 20.41 -2.14 -9.86
N PRO A 71 20.49 -2.72 -11.07
CA PRO A 71 20.71 -1.91 -12.27
C PRO A 71 19.56 -0.96 -12.54
N ASN A 72 19.92 0.25 -12.97
CA ASN A 72 18.94 1.25 -13.37
C ASN A 72 18.00 1.64 -12.25
N ALA A 73 18.46 1.54 -10.98
CA ALA A 73 17.59 1.80 -9.84
C ALA A 73 17.03 3.23 -9.87
N ALA A 74 17.85 4.21 -10.22
CA ALA A 74 17.40 5.60 -10.26
C ALA A 74 16.33 5.82 -11.32
N GLU A 75 16.51 5.19 -12.50
CA GLU A 75 15.52 5.31 -13.56
C GLU A 75 14.24 4.61 -13.20
N ARG A 76 14.33 3.44 -12.55
CA ARG A 76 13.15 2.73 -12.10
C ARG A 76 12.40 3.50 -11.04
N ALA A 77 13.14 4.18 -10.16
CA ALA A 77 12.50 5.03 -9.15
C ALA A 77 11.77 6.20 -9.81
N ALA A 78 12.40 6.81 -10.82
CA ALA A 78 11.78 7.92 -11.52
C ALA A 78 10.49 7.50 -12.22
N ALA A 79 10.40 6.23 -12.65
CA ALA A 79 9.22 5.76 -13.35
C ALA A 79 7.96 5.79 -12.49
N TYR A 80 8.10 5.82 -11.16
CA TYR A 80 6.92 5.96 -10.31
C TYR A 80 6.26 7.32 -10.46
N HIS A 81 7.03 8.35 -10.82
CA HIS A 81 6.45 9.67 -11.03
C HIS A 81 5.64 9.73 -12.31
N GLU A 82 5.88 8.78 -13.23
CA GLU A 82 5.22 8.80 -14.52
C GLU A 82 4.09 7.80 -14.53
N GLY A 83 2.89 8.28 -14.50
CA GLY A 83 1.73 7.45 -14.72
C GLY A 83 1.22 6.67 -13.51
N ILE A 84 1.82 6.81 -12.32
CA ILE A 84 1.29 6.06 -11.19
C ILE A 84 -0.15 6.49 -10.86
N GLU A 85 -0.46 7.76 -11.09
CA GLU A 85 -1.79 8.29 -10.76
C GLU A 85 -2.87 7.75 -11.67
N SER A 86 -2.49 7.24 -12.84
CA SER A 86 -3.43 6.64 -13.77
C SER A 86 -3.27 5.13 -13.87
N ALA A 87 -2.41 4.54 -13.07
CA ALA A 87 -2.21 3.10 -13.10
C ALA A 87 -3.42 2.38 -12.52
N GLU A 88 -3.67 1.19 -13.03
CA GLU A 88 -4.78 0.37 -12.53
C GLU A 88 -4.24 -0.72 -11.64
N PHE A 89 -4.91 -0.93 -10.53
CA PHE A 89 -4.52 -1.91 -9.53
C PHE A 89 -5.69 -2.87 -9.28
N ALA A 90 -5.44 -4.16 -9.47
CA ALA A 90 -6.44 -5.18 -9.19
C ALA A 90 -6.43 -5.49 -7.70
N LEU A 91 -7.37 -4.92 -6.98
CA LEU A 91 -7.50 -5.09 -5.52
C LEU A 91 -8.89 -5.66 -5.24
N PRO A 92 -9.02 -6.99 -5.09
CA PRO A 92 -10.34 -7.58 -4.87
C PRO A 92 -11.07 -6.92 -3.70
N GLY A 93 -12.29 -6.47 -3.95
CA GLY A 93 -13.11 -5.83 -2.94
C GLY A 93 -12.78 -4.38 -2.66
N HIS A 94 -11.82 -3.81 -3.39
CA HIS A 94 -11.38 -2.44 -3.17
C HIS A 94 -11.03 -1.77 -4.49
N PHE A 95 -10.97 -0.45 -4.49
CA PHE A 95 -10.40 0.27 -5.61
C PHE A 95 -9.53 1.40 -5.06
N VAL A 96 -8.59 1.85 -5.89
CA VAL A 96 -7.70 2.95 -5.52
C VAL A 96 -8.38 4.26 -5.92
N ALA A 97 -8.75 5.05 -4.93
CA ALA A 97 -9.39 6.33 -5.17
C ALA A 97 -8.37 7.42 -5.44
N ASP A 98 -7.17 7.27 -4.89
CA ASP A 98 -6.11 8.26 -5.03
C ASP A 98 -4.78 7.57 -4.79
N ILE A 99 -3.75 7.91 -5.56
CA ILE A 99 -2.39 7.44 -5.34
C ILE A 99 -1.43 8.46 -5.92
N GLN A 100 -0.36 8.74 -5.18
CA GLN A 100 0.60 9.73 -5.63
C GLN A 100 1.95 9.49 -4.98
N VAL A 101 3.00 9.99 -5.63
CA VAL A 101 4.32 10.04 -5.04
C VAL A 101 4.41 11.32 -4.21
N ASP A 102 4.64 11.16 -2.92
CA ASP A 102 4.74 12.29 -2.00
C ASP A 102 6.14 12.85 -1.94
N ALA A 103 7.15 11.98 -2.06
CA ALA A 103 8.54 12.38 -1.96
C ALA A 103 9.42 11.31 -2.57
N SER A 104 10.61 11.70 -2.99
CA SER A 104 11.61 10.76 -3.47
C SER A 104 12.98 11.37 -3.28
N GLY A 105 14.00 10.53 -3.30
CA GLY A 105 15.35 11.00 -3.13
C GLY A 105 16.34 9.89 -3.32
N GLN A 106 17.57 10.16 -2.93
CA GLN A 106 18.65 9.19 -2.99
C GLN A 106 19.57 9.42 -1.81
N ASP A 107 20.00 8.35 -1.20
CA ASP A 107 20.95 8.41 -0.10
C ASP A 107 21.99 7.33 -0.31
N GLN A 108 22.80 7.04 0.73
CA GLN A 108 23.89 6.08 0.61
C GLN A 108 23.41 4.67 0.31
N TYR A 109 22.13 4.38 0.52
CA TYR A 109 21.57 3.06 0.27
C TYR A 109 20.83 2.98 -1.06
N GLY A 110 20.81 4.07 -1.83
CA GLY A 110 20.21 4.10 -3.15
C GLY A 110 18.97 4.97 -3.22
N PRO A 111 18.28 4.93 -4.35
CA PRO A 111 17.06 5.73 -4.53
C PRO A 111 15.91 5.18 -3.71
N TRP A 112 15.04 6.07 -3.28
CA TRP A 112 13.83 5.73 -2.54
C TRP A 112 12.67 6.57 -3.03
N VAL A 113 11.46 6.03 -2.84
CA VAL A 113 10.22 6.69 -3.25
C VAL A 113 9.19 6.49 -2.14
N GLU A 114 8.50 7.56 -1.78
CA GLU A 114 7.44 7.49 -0.79
C GLU A 114 6.11 7.76 -1.48
N ILE A 115 5.16 6.87 -1.29
CA ILE A 115 3.89 6.87 -2.01
C ILE A 115 2.76 6.82 -0.99
N SER A 116 1.72 7.62 -1.21
CA SER A 116 0.50 7.50 -0.43
C SER A 116 -0.63 7.07 -1.36
N ALA A 117 -1.55 6.29 -0.81
CA ALA A 117 -2.69 5.79 -1.57
C ALA A 117 -3.91 5.72 -0.67
N LEU A 118 -5.07 5.95 -1.26
CA LEU A 118 -6.34 5.76 -0.59
C LEU A 118 -7.08 4.63 -1.29
N THR A 119 -7.35 3.56 -0.57
CA THR A 119 -8.17 2.48 -1.10
C THR A 119 -9.55 2.55 -0.45
N ILE A 120 -10.57 2.29 -1.25
CA ILE A 120 -11.97 2.36 -0.81
C ILE A 120 -12.56 0.97 -0.94
N ALA A 121 -13.29 0.56 0.09
CA ALA A 121 -14.01 -0.71 0.03
C ALA A 121 -15.13 -0.62 -1.00
N ASP A 122 -15.19 -1.61 -1.85
CA ASP A 122 -16.12 -1.66 -2.97
C ASP A 122 -17.03 -2.86 -2.75
N TRP A 123 -18.28 -2.61 -2.36
CA TRP A 123 -19.23 -3.68 -2.03
C TRP A 123 -19.97 -4.19 -3.24
#